data_a0c07a9b4aed7ddc0f05386c12fe0686
#
_entry.id   a0c07a9b4aed7ddc0f05386c12fe0686
#
_cell.length_a   1.000
_cell.length_b   1.000
_cell.length_c   1.000
_cell.angle_alpha   90.00
_cell.angle_beta   90.00
_cell.angle_gamma   90.00
#
_symmetry.space_group_name_H-M   'P 1'
#
loop_
_entity.id
_entity.type
_entity.pdbx_description
1 polymer ?
#
loop_
_entity_poly.entity_id
_entity_poly.type
_entity_poly.pdbx_seq_one_letter_code
_entity_poly.pdbx_strand_id
1 'polypeptide(L)'
;MDDLRSPTRPRSQRTADKRVLIVECAMRHFARDGYAGAKVEDIAIELGIAKGSIFQHFGSKAGLFLEAYKQAVSSLPAWLDAPKAIVDEGFFAIVTYWLERTEHLIHEDLVPYRVSLIGSYGTDLALKREINRWLVSEDPYGTLEFVEYGIARGEIRDDVDLELIVSMVDWLSDSLQNALVTEELDPGLFHRWQSQPERQHLRVRQFTEVLRSAIGTSATPGETTRATG
;
A
#
# COMPACT_ATOMS: atom_id res chain seq x y z
N MET A 1 -19.43 -33.95 -38.60
CA MET A 1 -19.80 -33.74 -37.20
C MET A 1 -18.50 -33.66 -36.44
N ASP A 2 -17.92 -32.45 -36.43
CA ASP A 2 -16.61 -32.19 -35.80
C ASP A 2 -16.80 -31.96 -34.29
N ASP A 3 -16.10 -32.81 -33.53
CA ASP A 3 -16.11 -32.83 -32.07
C ASP A 3 -15.27 -31.65 -31.54
N LEU A 4 -15.93 -30.49 -31.32
CA LEU A 4 -15.32 -29.30 -30.69
C LEU A 4 -15.08 -29.55 -29.19
N ARG A 5 -14.14 -30.42 -28.88
CA ARG A 5 -13.58 -30.51 -27.51
C ARG A 5 -12.68 -29.31 -27.26
N SER A 6 -13.17 -28.34 -26.53
CA SER A 6 -12.35 -27.25 -26.00
C SER A 6 -11.12 -27.84 -25.29
N PRO A 7 -9.90 -27.29 -25.49
CA PRO A 7 -8.69 -27.83 -24.89
C PRO A 7 -8.81 -27.78 -23.36
N THR A 8 -8.72 -28.94 -22.72
CA THR A 8 -8.71 -29.04 -21.25
C THR A 8 -7.44 -28.36 -20.72
N ARG A 9 -7.62 -27.28 -19.97
CA ARG A 9 -6.51 -26.54 -19.33
C ARG A 9 -5.63 -27.50 -18.48
N PRO A 10 -4.29 -27.34 -18.47
CA PRO A 10 -3.39 -28.14 -17.66
C PRO A 10 -3.76 -28.10 -16.17
N ARG A 11 -3.49 -29.19 -15.43
CA ARG A 11 -3.80 -29.30 -14.00
C ARG A 11 -3.16 -28.19 -13.16
N SER A 12 -1.94 -27.77 -13.50
CA SER A 12 -1.21 -26.67 -12.85
C SER A 12 -1.94 -25.33 -12.99
N GLN A 13 -2.47 -25.05 -14.17
CA GLN A 13 -3.22 -23.82 -14.44
C GLN A 13 -4.56 -23.78 -13.69
N ARG A 14 -5.29 -24.92 -13.63
CA ARG A 14 -6.52 -25.01 -12.82
C ARG A 14 -6.25 -24.82 -11.33
N THR A 15 -5.09 -25.26 -10.84
CA THR A 15 -4.69 -25.09 -9.43
C THR A 15 -4.35 -23.63 -9.16
N ALA A 16 -3.65 -22.95 -10.07
CA ALA A 16 -3.34 -21.53 -9.99
C ALA A 16 -4.62 -20.68 -10.02
N ASP A 17 -5.50 -20.92 -11.00
CA ASP A 17 -6.80 -20.23 -11.12
C ASP A 17 -7.64 -20.38 -9.83
N LYS A 18 -7.66 -21.61 -9.27
CA LYS A 18 -8.37 -21.89 -8.01
C LYS A 18 -7.77 -21.13 -6.82
N ARG A 19 -6.43 -21.04 -6.74
CA ARG A 19 -5.73 -20.31 -5.68
C ARG A 19 -6.11 -18.83 -5.71
N VAL A 20 -6.12 -18.21 -6.90
CA VAL A 20 -6.53 -16.80 -7.09
C VAL A 20 -7.96 -16.59 -6.61
N LEU A 21 -8.92 -17.42 -7.04
CA LEU A 21 -10.31 -17.31 -6.62
C LEU A 21 -10.50 -17.42 -5.10
N ILE A 22 -9.72 -18.30 -4.44
CA ILE A 22 -9.78 -18.44 -2.98
C ILE A 22 -9.26 -17.17 -2.30
N VAL A 23 -8.16 -16.59 -2.78
CA VAL A 23 -7.58 -15.38 -2.22
C VAL A 23 -8.51 -14.19 -2.38
N GLU A 24 -9.10 -13.99 -3.57
CA GLU A 24 -10.06 -12.91 -3.83
C GLU A 24 -11.31 -13.02 -2.95
N CYS A 25 -11.86 -14.23 -2.78
CA CYS A 25 -12.98 -14.48 -1.88
C CYS A 25 -12.56 -14.19 -0.42
N ALA A 26 -11.40 -14.67 -0.01
CA ALA A 26 -10.87 -14.43 1.34
C ALA A 26 -10.65 -12.95 1.62
N MET A 27 -10.14 -12.17 0.66
CA MET A 27 -10.00 -10.71 0.81
C MET A 27 -11.33 -10.04 1.15
N ARG A 28 -12.42 -10.39 0.45
CA ARG A 28 -13.75 -9.85 0.75
C ARG A 28 -14.23 -10.21 2.16
N HIS A 29 -14.04 -11.48 2.58
CA HIS A 29 -14.40 -11.91 3.93
C HIS A 29 -13.56 -11.22 5.00
N PHE A 30 -12.24 -11.12 4.82
CA PHE A 30 -11.38 -10.41 5.76
C PHE A 30 -11.70 -8.91 5.83
N ALA A 31 -11.93 -8.27 4.68
CA ALA A 31 -12.28 -6.85 4.64
C ALA A 31 -13.61 -6.54 5.35
N ARG A 32 -14.58 -7.48 5.30
CA ARG A 32 -15.89 -7.34 5.93
C ARG A 32 -15.86 -7.63 7.43
N ASP A 33 -15.23 -8.75 7.81
CA ASP A 33 -15.38 -9.36 9.14
C ASP A 33 -14.12 -9.18 10.02
N GLY A 34 -13.05 -8.62 9.48
CA GLY A 34 -11.74 -8.58 10.12
C GLY A 34 -11.05 -9.95 10.17
N TYR A 35 -9.76 -9.97 10.57
CA TYR A 35 -9.02 -11.23 10.68
C TYR A 35 -9.65 -12.19 11.70
N ALA A 36 -10.05 -11.72 12.86
CA ALA A 36 -10.62 -12.57 13.91
C ALA A 36 -12.00 -13.14 13.51
N GLY A 37 -12.88 -12.31 12.97
CA GLY A 37 -14.28 -12.64 12.65
C GLY A 37 -14.46 -13.50 11.40
N ALA A 38 -13.62 -13.36 10.38
CA ALA A 38 -13.71 -14.12 9.15
C ALA A 38 -13.53 -15.62 9.41
N LYS A 39 -14.39 -16.46 8.81
CA LYS A 39 -14.36 -17.93 8.96
C LYS A 39 -14.00 -18.59 7.64
N VAL A 40 -13.03 -19.50 7.67
CA VAL A 40 -12.59 -20.25 6.48
C VAL A 40 -13.72 -21.15 5.95
N GLU A 41 -14.62 -21.58 6.83
CA GLU A 41 -15.83 -22.29 6.48
C GLU A 41 -16.74 -21.51 5.53
N ASP A 42 -16.97 -20.24 5.83
CA ASP A 42 -17.86 -19.37 5.04
C ASP A 42 -17.26 -19.10 3.65
N ILE A 43 -15.94 -18.94 3.57
CA ILE A 43 -15.19 -18.83 2.30
C ILE A 43 -15.34 -20.11 1.49
N ALA A 44 -15.22 -21.29 2.13
CA ALA A 44 -15.37 -22.58 1.45
C ALA A 44 -16.79 -22.80 0.92
N ILE A 45 -17.81 -22.39 1.70
CA ILE A 45 -19.23 -22.47 1.31
C ILE A 45 -19.49 -21.56 0.10
N GLU A 46 -19.04 -20.30 0.14
CA GLU A 46 -19.23 -19.33 -0.98
C GLU A 46 -18.62 -19.87 -2.28
N LEU A 47 -17.47 -20.52 -2.20
CA LEU A 47 -16.77 -21.07 -3.36
C LEU A 47 -17.25 -22.47 -3.78
N GLY A 48 -18.14 -23.12 -3.01
CA GLY A 48 -18.60 -24.49 -3.29
C GLY A 48 -17.47 -25.52 -3.21
N ILE A 49 -16.49 -25.34 -2.30
CA ILE A 49 -15.34 -26.25 -2.12
C ILE A 49 -15.25 -26.77 -0.70
N ALA A 50 -14.55 -27.87 -0.52
CA ALA A 50 -14.27 -28.40 0.82
C ALA A 50 -13.28 -27.47 1.56
N LYS A 51 -13.52 -27.17 2.85
CA LYS A 51 -12.62 -26.43 3.73
C LYS A 51 -11.18 -26.97 3.71
N GLY A 52 -11.04 -28.31 3.69
CA GLY A 52 -9.74 -28.96 3.58
C GLY A 52 -8.95 -28.59 2.33
N SER A 53 -9.64 -28.23 1.24
CA SER A 53 -8.98 -27.76 0.02
C SER A 53 -8.29 -26.39 0.23
N ILE A 54 -8.89 -25.50 1.02
CA ILE A 54 -8.26 -24.21 1.37
C ILE A 54 -7.00 -24.46 2.20
N PHE A 55 -7.08 -25.31 3.22
CA PHE A 55 -5.91 -25.64 4.04
C PHE A 55 -4.80 -26.38 3.27
N GLN A 56 -5.14 -27.17 2.25
CA GLN A 56 -4.13 -27.75 1.35
C GLN A 56 -3.33 -26.69 0.57
N HIS A 57 -3.95 -25.56 0.22
CA HIS A 57 -3.29 -24.47 -0.51
C HIS A 57 -2.54 -23.50 0.39
N PHE A 58 -3.04 -23.22 1.59
CA PHE A 58 -2.57 -22.11 2.42
C PHE A 58 -2.12 -22.55 3.82
N GLY A 59 -2.26 -23.82 4.18
CA GLY A 59 -1.85 -24.40 5.46
C GLY A 59 -2.75 -23.97 6.62
N SER A 60 -3.00 -22.69 6.79
CA SER A 60 -3.74 -22.12 7.92
C SER A 60 -4.56 -20.91 7.50
N LYS A 61 -5.42 -20.39 8.42
CA LYS A 61 -6.10 -19.12 8.25
C LYS A 61 -5.08 -17.96 8.16
N ALA A 62 -3.99 -18.03 8.93
CA ALA A 62 -2.91 -17.04 8.87
C ALA A 62 -2.21 -17.05 7.52
N GLY A 63 -1.90 -18.25 6.97
CA GLY A 63 -1.33 -18.36 5.62
C GLY A 63 -2.27 -17.86 4.53
N LEU A 64 -3.59 -18.12 4.64
CA LEU A 64 -4.58 -17.57 3.73
C LEU A 64 -4.64 -16.03 3.83
N PHE A 65 -4.62 -15.50 5.05
CA PHE A 65 -4.63 -14.05 5.25
C PHE A 65 -3.34 -13.39 4.72
N LEU A 66 -2.19 -13.99 4.93
CA LEU A 66 -0.91 -13.47 4.42
C LEU A 66 -0.94 -13.36 2.88
N GLU A 67 -1.47 -14.36 2.19
CA GLU A 67 -1.60 -14.29 0.73
C GLU A 67 -2.65 -13.24 0.29
N ALA A 68 -3.75 -13.12 1.03
CA ALA A 68 -4.73 -12.06 0.80
C ALA A 68 -4.13 -10.66 1.02
N TYR A 69 -3.30 -10.52 2.06
CA TYR A 69 -2.57 -9.28 2.34
C TYR A 69 -1.57 -8.95 1.24
N LYS A 70 -0.77 -9.92 0.80
CA LYS A 70 0.18 -9.73 -0.31
C LYS A 70 -0.51 -9.27 -1.58
N GLN A 71 -1.62 -9.92 -1.94
CA GLN A 71 -2.40 -9.52 -3.12
C GLN A 71 -3.01 -8.13 -2.96
N ALA A 72 -3.53 -7.80 -1.78
CA ALA A 72 -4.07 -6.49 -1.48
C ALA A 72 -3.03 -5.39 -1.66
N VAL A 73 -1.86 -5.56 -1.04
CA VAL A 73 -0.75 -4.59 -1.13
C VAL A 73 -0.24 -4.48 -2.57
N SER A 74 -0.05 -5.60 -3.27
CA SER A 74 0.41 -5.59 -4.68
C SER A 74 -0.61 -4.98 -5.67
N SER A 75 -1.86 -4.75 -5.25
CA SER A 75 -2.85 -4.02 -6.05
C SER A 75 -2.83 -2.51 -5.80
N LEU A 76 -2.10 -2.06 -4.80
CA LEU A 76 -1.86 -0.64 -4.55
C LEU A 76 -0.66 -0.16 -5.39
N PRO A 77 -0.67 1.09 -5.87
CA PRO A 77 0.44 1.59 -6.68
C PRO A 77 1.72 1.74 -5.86
N ALA A 78 2.87 1.43 -6.46
CA ALA A 78 4.17 1.81 -5.93
C ALA A 78 4.46 3.30 -6.17
N TRP A 79 5.42 3.87 -5.45
CA TRP A 79 5.73 5.30 -5.56
C TRP A 79 6.10 5.71 -6.99
N LEU A 80 6.94 4.94 -7.66
CA LEU A 80 7.44 5.23 -8.99
C LEU A 80 6.48 4.83 -10.13
N ASP A 81 5.29 4.31 -9.82
CA ASP A 81 4.20 4.09 -10.79
C ASP A 81 3.54 5.41 -11.24
N ALA A 82 3.96 6.54 -10.69
CA ALA A 82 3.48 7.86 -11.10
C ALA A 82 3.74 8.11 -12.61
N PRO A 83 2.87 8.88 -13.29
CA PRO A 83 3.12 9.28 -14.67
C PRO A 83 4.47 9.94 -14.84
N LYS A 84 5.14 9.68 -15.98
CA LYS A 84 6.48 10.22 -16.26
C LYS A 84 6.58 11.74 -16.03
N ALA A 85 5.56 12.52 -16.37
CA ALA A 85 5.54 13.95 -16.13
C ALA A 85 5.71 14.30 -14.65
N ILE A 86 5.06 13.56 -13.76
CA ILE A 86 5.17 13.74 -12.30
C ILE A 86 6.54 13.25 -11.79
N VAL A 87 7.03 12.12 -12.33
CA VAL A 87 8.36 11.62 -11.99
C VAL A 87 9.43 12.64 -12.38
N ASP A 88 9.30 13.27 -13.54
CA ASP A 88 10.25 14.31 -14.00
C ASP A 88 10.22 15.57 -13.11
N GLU A 89 9.11 15.87 -12.43
CA GLU A 89 9.00 16.98 -11.47
C GLU A 89 9.72 16.71 -10.13
N GLY A 90 9.92 15.42 -9.77
CA GLY A 90 10.76 15.00 -8.67
C GLY A 90 10.03 14.38 -7.48
N PHE A 91 10.80 14.11 -6.43
CA PHE A 91 10.37 13.34 -5.26
C PHE A 91 9.09 13.88 -4.60
N PHE A 92 9.06 15.15 -4.28
CA PHE A 92 7.91 15.73 -3.55
C PHE A 92 6.66 15.89 -4.42
N ALA A 93 6.81 15.99 -5.74
CA ALA A 93 5.68 15.92 -6.67
C ALA A 93 5.06 14.53 -6.68
N ILE A 94 5.89 13.48 -6.66
CA ILE A 94 5.43 12.08 -6.54
C ILE A 94 4.67 11.87 -5.24
N VAL A 95 5.18 12.35 -4.09
CA VAL A 95 4.49 12.24 -2.79
C VAL A 95 3.10 12.89 -2.86
N THR A 96 3.01 14.10 -3.39
CA THR A 96 1.72 14.82 -3.52
C THR A 96 0.76 14.03 -4.41
N TYR A 97 1.22 13.63 -5.61
CA TYR A 97 0.44 12.86 -6.56
C TYR A 97 -0.06 11.54 -5.97
N TRP A 98 0.80 10.81 -5.27
CA TRP A 98 0.46 9.51 -4.69
C TRP A 98 -0.61 9.64 -3.61
N LEU A 99 -0.47 10.62 -2.71
CA LEU A 99 -1.45 10.87 -1.64
C LEU A 99 -2.82 11.29 -2.21
N GLU A 100 -2.85 12.17 -3.22
CA GLU A 100 -4.09 12.59 -3.87
C GLU A 100 -4.76 11.44 -4.64
N ARG A 101 -3.96 10.59 -5.31
CA ARG A 101 -4.48 9.46 -6.09
C ARG A 101 -4.97 8.32 -5.21
N THR A 102 -4.30 8.05 -4.10
CA THR A 102 -4.66 6.92 -3.24
C THR A 102 -6.04 7.12 -2.62
N GLU A 103 -6.41 8.32 -2.24
CA GLU A 103 -7.76 8.64 -1.79
C GLU A 103 -8.80 8.21 -2.84
N HIS A 104 -8.59 8.53 -4.11
CA HIS A 104 -9.49 8.17 -5.19
C HIS A 104 -9.60 6.63 -5.37
N LEU A 105 -8.46 5.93 -5.40
CA LEU A 105 -8.44 4.48 -5.55
C LEU A 105 -9.13 3.74 -4.41
N ILE A 106 -8.98 4.23 -3.18
CA ILE A 106 -9.61 3.62 -2.01
C ILE A 106 -11.14 3.75 -2.10
N HIS A 107 -11.65 4.84 -2.65
CA HIS A 107 -13.09 5.00 -2.88
C HIS A 107 -13.63 4.10 -4.00
N GLU A 108 -12.81 3.73 -4.97
CA GLU A 108 -13.21 2.80 -6.04
C GLU A 108 -13.27 1.34 -5.55
N ASP A 109 -12.29 0.89 -4.76
CA ASP A 109 -12.28 -0.46 -4.15
C ASP A 109 -11.67 -0.44 -2.74
N LEU A 110 -12.53 -0.51 -1.75
CA LEU A 110 -12.15 -0.55 -0.34
C LEU A 110 -11.58 -1.89 0.13
N VAL A 111 -11.74 -2.98 -0.62
CA VAL A 111 -11.35 -4.32 -0.17
C VAL A 111 -9.85 -4.43 0.05
N PRO A 112 -8.97 -4.10 -0.91
CA PRO A 112 -7.53 -4.16 -0.71
C PRO A 112 -7.07 -3.28 0.45
N TYR A 113 -7.57 -2.06 0.53
CA TYR A 113 -7.22 -1.12 1.59
C TYR A 113 -7.59 -1.65 2.98
N ARG A 114 -8.82 -2.17 3.16
CA ARG A 114 -9.24 -2.75 4.44
C ARG A 114 -8.40 -3.95 4.85
N VAL A 115 -8.01 -4.81 3.89
CA VAL A 115 -7.11 -5.94 4.16
C VAL A 115 -5.73 -5.45 4.59
N SER A 116 -5.19 -4.40 3.95
CA SER A 116 -3.91 -3.80 4.36
C SER A 116 -3.98 -3.22 5.78
N LEU A 117 -5.03 -2.49 6.13
CA LEU A 117 -5.25 -1.98 7.48
C LEU A 117 -5.28 -3.08 8.55
N ILE A 118 -5.99 -4.20 8.26
CA ILE A 118 -6.05 -5.34 9.18
C ILE A 118 -4.66 -5.91 9.43
N GLY A 119 -3.81 -5.99 8.41
CA GLY A 119 -2.43 -6.43 8.55
C GLY A 119 -1.56 -5.44 9.33
N SER A 120 -1.70 -4.15 9.06
CA SER A 120 -0.91 -3.08 9.69
C SER A 120 -1.28 -2.85 11.15
N TYR A 121 -2.56 -2.85 11.49
CA TYR A 121 -3.09 -2.53 12.83
C TYR A 121 -3.61 -3.73 13.62
N GLY A 122 -3.52 -4.93 13.06
CA GLY A 122 -3.94 -6.17 13.72
C GLY A 122 -3.11 -6.48 14.97
N THR A 123 -3.73 -7.17 15.93
CA THR A 123 -3.13 -7.52 17.23
C THR A 123 -2.42 -8.88 17.25
N ASP A 124 -2.52 -9.69 16.20
CA ASP A 124 -1.82 -10.97 16.08
C ASP A 124 -0.34 -10.75 15.77
N LEU A 125 0.50 -10.82 16.81
CA LEU A 125 1.93 -10.54 16.69
C LEU A 125 2.69 -11.56 15.81
N ALA A 126 2.23 -12.80 15.74
CA ALA A 126 2.88 -13.82 14.90
C ALA A 126 2.64 -13.49 13.41
N LEU A 127 1.39 -13.22 13.07
CA LEU A 127 1.01 -12.81 11.72
C LEU A 127 1.70 -11.48 11.33
N LYS A 128 1.74 -10.52 12.24
CA LYS A 128 2.42 -9.23 12.01
C LYS A 128 3.91 -9.40 11.71
N ARG A 129 4.61 -10.31 12.41
CA ARG A 129 6.02 -10.60 12.12
C ARG A 129 6.21 -11.22 10.73
N GLU A 130 5.30 -12.05 10.25
CA GLU A 130 5.35 -12.62 8.91
C GLU A 130 5.10 -11.55 7.85
N ILE A 131 4.11 -10.69 8.05
CA ILE A 131 3.83 -9.54 7.18
C ILE A 131 5.06 -8.63 7.11
N ASN A 132 5.62 -8.22 8.24
CA ASN A 132 6.76 -7.31 8.27
C ASN A 132 7.99 -7.92 7.57
N ARG A 133 8.26 -9.24 7.76
CA ARG A 133 9.35 -9.92 7.03
C ARG A 133 9.15 -9.84 5.52
N TRP A 134 7.92 -10.04 5.07
CA TRP A 134 7.60 -9.95 3.64
C TRP A 134 7.73 -8.50 3.12
N LEU A 135 7.22 -7.50 3.85
CA LEU A 135 7.34 -6.09 3.46
C LEU A 135 8.81 -5.67 3.31
N VAL A 136 9.66 -6.06 4.26
CA VAL A 136 11.11 -5.75 4.21
C VAL A 136 11.80 -6.50 3.06
N SER A 137 11.40 -7.75 2.76
CA SER A 137 12.08 -8.54 1.71
C SER A 137 11.68 -8.15 0.30
N GLU A 138 10.45 -7.70 0.09
CA GLU A 138 9.90 -7.46 -1.26
C GLU A 138 9.77 -5.98 -1.61
N ASP A 139 9.79 -5.09 -0.61
CA ASP A 139 9.56 -3.64 -0.76
C ASP A 139 8.43 -3.32 -1.77
N PRO A 140 7.20 -3.82 -1.54
CA PRO A 140 6.14 -3.80 -2.55
C PRO A 140 5.69 -2.39 -2.95
N TYR A 141 5.99 -1.41 -2.12
CA TYR A 141 5.73 0.01 -2.42
C TYR A 141 6.91 0.69 -3.13
N GLY A 142 8.09 0.05 -3.13
CA GLY A 142 9.31 0.61 -3.71
C GLY A 142 9.81 1.84 -2.95
N THR A 143 9.60 1.91 -1.62
CA THR A 143 9.96 3.11 -0.85
C THR A 143 11.46 3.30 -0.77
N LEU A 144 12.24 2.22 -0.69
CA LEU A 144 13.69 2.31 -0.70
C LEU A 144 14.19 2.92 -2.01
N GLU A 145 13.78 2.35 -3.16
CA GLU A 145 14.16 2.86 -4.48
C GLU A 145 13.70 4.31 -4.69
N PHE A 146 12.50 4.65 -4.18
CA PHE A 146 11.95 5.99 -4.26
C PHE A 146 12.78 7.01 -3.46
N VAL A 147 13.22 6.67 -2.24
CA VAL A 147 14.09 7.56 -1.44
C VAL A 147 15.46 7.69 -2.08
N GLU A 148 16.06 6.60 -2.56
CA GLU A 148 17.32 6.63 -3.31
C GLU A 148 17.23 7.51 -4.56
N TYR A 149 16.10 7.45 -5.28
CA TYR A 149 15.82 8.35 -6.40
C TYR A 149 15.83 9.83 -5.96
N GLY A 150 15.20 10.18 -4.84
CA GLY A 150 15.22 11.54 -4.30
C GLY A 150 16.62 12.02 -3.89
N ILE A 151 17.43 11.14 -3.28
CA ILE A 151 18.82 11.43 -2.93
C ILE A 151 19.66 11.64 -4.20
N ALA A 152 19.55 10.76 -5.19
CA ALA A 152 20.28 10.88 -6.45
C ALA A 152 19.97 12.17 -7.22
N ARG A 153 18.78 12.74 -7.04
CA ARG A 153 18.39 14.05 -7.59
C ARG A 153 18.84 15.23 -6.73
N GLY A 154 19.40 14.98 -5.56
CA GLY A 154 19.76 16.04 -4.62
C GLY A 154 18.54 16.71 -3.95
N GLU A 155 17.37 16.10 -3.99
CA GLU A 155 16.14 16.60 -3.37
C GLU A 155 16.01 16.17 -1.90
N ILE A 156 16.56 15.00 -1.57
CA ILE A 156 16.58 14.40 -0.23
C ILE A 156 18.00 14.50 0.32
N ARG A 157 18.10 14.83 1.61
CA ARG A 157 19.37 14.89 2.34
C ARG A 157 19.99 13.50 2.50
N ASP A 158 21.32 13.43 2.42
CA ASP A 158 22.12 12.21 2.53
C ASP A 158 22.97 12.15 3.82
N ASP A 159 22.82 13.15 4.70
CA ASP A 159 23.51 13.23 5.99
C ASP A 159 22.73 12.57 7.16
N VAL A 160 21.60 11.93 6.87
CA VAL A 160 20.76 11.18 7.80
C VAL A 160 20.71 9.72 7.34
N ASP A 161 20.60 8.82 8.30
CA ASP A 161 20.48 7.38 8.06
C ASP A 161 19.36 7.06 7.05
N LEU A 162 19.71 6.31 5.99
CA LEU A 162 18.79 5.99 4.90
C LEU A 162 17.55 5.23 5.38
N GLU A 163 17.75 4.23 6.27
CA GLU A 163 16.64 3.42 6.78
C GLU A 163 15.67 4.28 7.61
N LEU A 164 16.19 5.29 8.31
CA LEU A 164 15.35 6.23 9.04
C LEU A 164 14.53 7.11 8.08
N ILE A 165 15.11 7.61 7.00
CA ILE A 165 14.39 8.42 6.00
C ILE A 165 13.30 7.58 5.34
N VAL A 166 13.62 6.36 4.90
CA VAL A 166 12.66 5.41 4.31
C VAL A 166 11.50 5.19 5.29
N SER A 167 11.82 4.86 6.55
CA SER A 167 10.79 4.64 7.58
C SER A 167 9.94 5.89 7.84
N MET A 168 10.52 7.10 7.84
CA MET A 168 9.77 8.34 8.01
C MET A 168 8.80 8.59 6.85
N VAL A 169 9.23 8.32 5.60
CA VAL A 169 8.36 8.44 4.43
C VAL A 169 7.18 7.48 4.55
N ASP A 170 7.42 6.22 4.89
CA ASP A 170 6.37 5.23 5.08
C ASP A 170 5.42 5.60 6.21
N TRP A 171 5.94 5.84 7.41
CA TRP A 171 5.11 6.12 8.59
C TRP A 171 4.24 7.36 8.44
N LEU A 172 4.82 8.44 7.93
CA LEU A 172 4.11 9.71 7.83
C LEU A 172 3.08 9.66 6.70
N SER A 173 3.42 9.05 5.56
CA SER A 173 2.51 8.94 4.42
C SER A 173 1.36 7.97 4.72
N ASP A 174 1.64 6.80 5.30
CA ASP A 174 0.62 5.83 5.72
C ASP A 174 -0.32 6.44 6.79
N SER A 175 0.24 7.12 7.79
CA SER A 175 -0.56 7.75 8.84
C SER A 175 -1.48 8.85 8.30
N LEU A 176 -0.98 9.71 7.40
CA LEU A 176 -1.81 10.74 6.77
C LEU A 176 -2.90 10.12 5.91
N GLN A 177 -2.54 9.15 5.05
CA GLN A 177 -3.49 8.46 4.19
C GLN A 177 -4.61 7.81 5.01
N ASN A 178 -4.25 7.10 6.07
CA ASN A 178 -5.21 6.45 6.96
C ASN A 178 -6.14 7.48 7.63
N ALA A 179 -5.60 8.60 8.10
CA ALA A 179 -6.38 9.68 8.69
C ALA A 179 -7.31 10.38 7.68
N LEU A 180 -6.94 10.45 6.40
CA LEU A 180 -7.78 11.03 5.35
C LEU A 180 -8.93 10.11 4.95
N VAL A 181 -8.76 8.80 5.02
CA VAL A 181 -9.72 7.82 4.50
C VAL A 181 -10.58 7.18 5.58
N THR A 182 -10.04 6.96 6.79
CA THR A 182 -10.64 6.14 7.83
C THR A 182 -10.88 6.96 9.09
N GLU A 183 -12.15 7.22 9.42
CA GLU A 183 -12.52 8.00 10.62
C GLU A 183 -11.98 7.38 11.91
N GLU A 184 -11.94 6.06 11.99
CA GLU A 184 -11.47 5.32 13.17
C GLU A 184 -9.96 5.48 13.43
N LEU A 185 -9.20 5.88 12.42
CA LEU A 185 -7.76 6.11 12.54
C LEU A 185 -7.38 7.60 12.64
N ASP A 186 -8.34 8.49 12.51
CA ASP A 186 -8.17 9.92 12.76
C ASP A 186 -8.62 10.27 14.19
N PRO A 187 -7.84 11.03 14.96
CA PRO A 187 -8.28 11.52 16.27
C PRO A 187 -9.39 12.59 16.19
N GLY A 188 -10.15 12.64 15.12
CA GLY A 188 -11.28 13.55 14.89
C GLY A 188 -10.88 14.95 14.41
N LEU A 189 -9.60 15.19 14.09
CA LEU A 189 -9.14 16.48 13.61
C LEU A 189 -9.37 16.68 12.12
N PHE A 190 -9.21 15.61 11.33
CA PHE A 190 -9.39 15.66 9.87
C PHE A 190 -10.85 15.45 9.47
N HIS A 191 -11.56 14.51 10.07
CA HIS A 191 -12.95 14.16 9.72
C HIS A 191 -13.97 15.21 10.12
N ARG A 192 -13.66 16.12 11.03
CA ARG A 192 -14.53 17.30 11.30
C ARG A 192 -14.87 18.12 10.06
N TRP A 193 -14.12 17.95 8.97
CA TRP A 193 -14.18 18.78 7.79
C TRP A 193 -14.29 17.97 6.48
N GLN A 194 -14.70 16.70 6.56
CA GLN A 194 -14.84 15.78 5.40
C GLN A 194 -15.70 16.37 4.25
N SER A 195 -16.61 17.24 4.54
CA SER A 195 -17.46 17.89 3.52
C SER A 195 -16.74 18.95 2.67
N GLN A 196 -15.42 19.13 2.81
CA GLN A 196 -14.66 20.15 2.10
C GLN A 196 -13.45 19.57 1.36
N PRO A 197 -13.63 19.06 0.12
CA PRO A 197 -12.54 18.47 -0.67
C PRO A 197 -11.34 19.40 -0.86
N GLU A 198 -11.60 20.71 -1.00
CA GLU A 198 -10.55 21.74 -1.16
C GLU A 198 -9.56 21.76 0.02
N ARG A 199 -10.03 21.40 1.23
CA ARG A 199 -9.15 21.32 2.41
C ARG A 199 -8.28 20.08 2.41
N GLN A 200 -8.70 18.99 1.81
CA GLN A 200 -7.88 17.78 1.70
C GLN A 200 -6.68 18.03 0.80
N HIS A 201 -6.88 18.58 -0.39
CA HIS A 201 -5.77 18.99 -1.26
C HIS A 201 -4.80 19.95 -0.58
N LEU A 202 -5.33 20.93 0.19
CA LEU A 202 -4.48 21.84 0.96
C LEU A 202 -3.65 21.09 2.00
N ARG A 203 -4.23 20.12 2.71
CA ARG A 203 -3.54 19.31 3.73
C ARG A 203 -2.45 18.44 3.12
N VAL A 204 -2.72 17.79 1.99
CA VAL A 204 -1.71 17.00 1.27
C VAL A 204 -0.52 17.87 0.89
N ARG A 205 -0.77 19.07 0.31
CA ARG A 205 0.30 20.02 -0.03
C ARG A 205 1.08 20.48 1.20
N GLN A 206 0.40 20.87 2.26
CA GLN A 206 1.05 21.29 3.50
C GLN A 206 1.86 20.15 4.13
N PHE A 207 1.35 18.91 4.09
CA PHE A 207 2.09 17.75 4.54
C PHE A 207 3.37 17.56 3.71
N THR A 208 3.28 17.64 2.38
CA THR A 208 4.44 17.51 1.51
C THR A 208 5.49 18.60 1.79
N GLU A 209 5.07 19.84 2.09
CA GLU A 209 5.99 20.92 2.47
C GLU A 209 6.65 20.69 3.84
N VAL A 210 5.90 20.15 4.81
CA VAL A 210 6.47 19.75 6.12
C VAL A 210 7.47 18.61 5.94
N LEU A 211 7.12 17.62 5.13
CA LEU A 211 8.02 16.50 4.81
C LEU A 211 9.29 17.01 4.10
N ARG A 212 9.14 17.92 3.13
CA ARG A 212 10.27 18.59 2.45
C ARG A 212 11.18 19.31 3.45
N SER A 213 10.59 19.99 4.42
CA SER A 213 11.36 20.71 5.46
C SER A 213 12.13 19.76 6.38
N ALA A 214 11.63 18.53 6.57
CA ALA A 214 12.24 17.53 7.45
C ALA A 214 13.37 16.75 6.77
N ILE A 215 13.13 16.26 5.55
CA ILE A 215 14.03 15.35 4.85
C ILE A 215 14.64 15.92 3.55
N GLY A 216 14.17 17.07 3.09
CA GLY A 216 14.74 17.73 1.90
C GLY A 216 16.13 18.30 2.16
N THR A 217 16.88 18.48 1.08
CA THR A 217 18.12 19.23 1.14
C THR A 217 17.83 20.68 1.51
N SER A 218 18.58 21.24 2.45
CA SER A 218 18.55 22.65 2.72
C SER A 218 19.05 23.38 1.45
N ALA A 219 18.21 24.18 0.80
CA ALA A 219 18.73 25.11 -0.17
C ALA A 219 19.77 25.99 0.55
N THR A 220 21.05 25.80 0.28
CA THR A 220 22.10 26.70 0.77
C THR A 220 21.74 28.08 0.19
N PRO A 221 21.45 29.09 1.03
CA PRO A 221 21.18 30.45 0.50
C PRO A 221 22.46 30.91 -0.20
N GLY A 222 22.40 30.97 -1.54
CA GLY A 222 23.32 31.53 -2.47
C GLY A 222 24.72 31.88 -2.01
N GLU A 223 25.72 31.18 -2.49
CA GLU A 223 26.97 31.82 -2.88
C GLU A 223 26.64 32.83 -4.01
N THR A 224 26.26 34.03 -3.58
CA THR A 224 26.31 35.19 -4.42
C THR A 224 27.78 35.39 -4.76
N THR A 225 28.20 34.92 -5.94
CA THR A 225 29.50 35.21 -6.54
C THR A 225 29.71 36.70 -6.50
N ARG A 226 30.46 37.21 -5.52
CA ARG A 226 31.02 38.56 -5.61
C ARG A 226 32.05 38.49 -6.73
N ALA A 227 31.61 38.84 -7.90
CA ALA A 227 32.49 39.33 -8.94
C ALA A 227 33.15 40.59 -8.43
N THR A 228 34.40 40.49 -7.99
CA THR A 228 35.28 41.63 -7.83
C THR A 228 35.72 42.06 -9.21
N GLY A 229 35.26 43.24 -9.62
CA GLY A 229 35.88 44.02 -10.69
C GLY A 229 37.18 44.69 -10.22
#